data_991f8299199112b7fb791ca4a5bbae23
#
_entry.id   991f8299199112b7fb791ca4a5bbae23
#
_cell.length_a   1.000
_cell.length_b   1.000
_cell.length_c   1.000
_cell.angle_alpha   90.00
_cell.angle_beta   90.00
_cell.angle_gamma   90.00
#
_symmetry.space_group_name_H-M   'P 1'
#
loop_
_entity.id
_entity.type
_entity.pdbx_description
1 polymer ?
#
loop_
_entity_poly.entity_id
_entity_poly.type
_entity_poly.pdbx_seq_one_letter_code
_entity_poly.pdbx_strand_id
1 'polypeptide(L)'
;MTVEDLDIGDVVYAANTILDDGSIPDGVEGQILAETGTRGVITMIGHVEDDPTRTVWLVRFEDKDRNLGNPVGCWVEDLVVEAKRGELIKTH
;
A
#
# COMPACT_ATOMS: atom_id res chain seq x y z
N MET A 1 6.11 15.40 4.76
CA MET A 1 5.05 14.84 3.93
C MET A 1 4.60 13.50 4.46
N THR A 2 3.33 13.25 4.48
CA THR A 2 2.80 11.98 4.94
C THR A 2 1.92 11.39 3.85
N VAL A 3 1.49 10.14 4.05
CA VAL A 3 0.63 9.45 3.09
C VAL A 3 -0.66 10.24 2.87
N GLU A 4 -1.13 10.92 3.89
CA GLU A 4 -2.39 11.68 3.79
C GLU A 4 -2.27 12.89 2.88
N ASP A 5 -1.05 13.31 2.53
CA ASP A 5 -0.84 14.41 1.61
C ASP A 5 -0.75 13.94 0.15
N LEU A 6 -0.80 12.64 -0.07
CA LEU A 6 -0.66 12.09 -1.42
C LEU A 6 -2.00 12.00 -2.12
N ASP A 7 -1.94 11.86 -3.43
CA ASP A 7 -3.13 11.81 -4.26
C ASP A 7 -3.05 10.62 -5.21
N ILE A 8 -4.10 10.42 -5.98
CA ILE A 8 -4.12 9.37 -7.00
C ILE A 8 -2.96 9.59 -7.96
N GLY A 9 -2.23 8.52 -8.25
CA GLY A 9 -1.06 8.57 -9.11
C GLY A 9 0.25 8.71 -8.38
N ASP A 10 0.21 9.03 -7.09
CA ASP A 10 1.44 9.16 -6.32
C ASP A 10 1.98 7.79 -5.90
N VAL A 11 3.29 7.73 -5.66
CA VAL A 11 3.96 6.51 -5.28
C VAL A 11 4.00 6.38 -3.77
N VAL A 12 3.76 5.18 -3.27
CA VAL A 12 3.87 4.84 -1.85
C VAL A 12 4.63 3.54 -1.72
N TYR A 13 5.00 3.19 -0.51
CA TYR A 13 5.68 1.93 -0.22
C TYR A 13 4.98 1.23 0.93
N ALA A 14 5.00 -0.09 0.92
CA ALA A 14 4.40 -0.86 2.00
C ALA A 14 5.23 -0.68 3.27
N ALA A 15 4.60 -0.22 4.34
CA ALA A 15 5.28 -0.07 5.63
C ALA A 15 5.43 -1.41 6.33
N ASN A 16 4.53 -2.34 6.03
CA ASN A 16 4.51 -3.67 6.62
C ASN A 16 4.18 -4.67 5.53
N THR A 17 4.41 -5.94 5.78
CA THR A 17 3.95 -6.97 4.86
C THR A 17 2.42 -6.96 4.84
N ILE A 18 1.84 -6.88 3.67
CA ILE A 18 0.39 -6.81 3.50
C ILE A 18 -0.11 -8.16 3.01
N LEU A 19 -1.05 -8.72 3.75
CA LEU A 19 -1.61 -10.02 3.42
C LEU A 19 -3.03 -9.88 2.89
N ASP A 20 -3.45 -10.85 2.07
CA ASP A 20 -4.81 -10.90 1.58
C ASP A 20 -5.72 -11.27 2.74
N ASP A 21 -6.68 -10.39 3.04
CA ASP A 21 -7.60 -10.61 4.15
C ASP A 21 -8.92 -11.24 3.68
N GLY A 22 -8.95 -11.73 2.46
CA GLY A 22 -10.15 -12.37 1.92
C GLY A 22 -11.06 -11.43 1.17
N SER A 23 -10.70 -10.14 1.09
CA SER A 23 -11.57 -9.17 0.43
C SER A 23 -11.34 -9.06 -1.07
N ILE A 24 -10.30 -9.69 -1.60
CA ILE A 24 -9.99 -9.61 -3.02
C ILE A 24 -10.68 -10.75 -3.76
N PRO A 25 -11.51 -10.45 -4.76
CA PRO A 25 -12.14 -11.52 -5.56
C PRO A 25 -11.06 -12.38 -6.21
N ASP A 26 -11.24 -13.67 -6.16
CA ASP A 26 -10.30 -14.64 -6.72
C ASP A 26 -8.95 -14.65 -6.03
N GLY A 27 -8.81 -13.95 -4.91
CA GLY A 27 -7.58 -13.99 -4.13
C GLY A 27 -7.54 -15.19 -3.21
N VAL A 28 -6.38 -15.40 -2.60
CA VAL A 28 -6.19 -16.48 -1.63
C VAL A 28 -5.90 -15.84 -0.29
N GLU A 29 -6.81 -16.01 0.66
CA GLU A 29 -6.66 -15.40 1.97
C GLU A 29 -5.34 -15.83 2.61
N GLY A 30 -4.62 -14.89 3.18
CA GLY A 30 -3.32 -15.14 3.79
C GLY A 30 -2.14 -15.04 2.84
N GLN A 31 -2.41 -14.87 1.55
CA GLN A 31 -1.33 -14.70 0.59
C GLN A 31 -0.65 -13.35 0.76
N ILE A 32 0.64 -13.30 0.59
CA ILE A 32 1.37 -12.05 0.68
C ILE A 32 1.08 -11.22 -0.57
N LEU A 33 0.51 -10.04 -0.38
CA LEU A 33 0.21 -9.13 -1.48
C LEU A 33 1.35 -8.16 -1.73
N ALA A 34 2.05 -7.77 -0.68
CA ALA A 34 3.21 -6.90 -0.79
C ALA A 34 4.07 -7.06 0.44
N GLU A 35 5.36 -7.20 0.24
CA GLU A 35 6.28 -7.26 1.37
C GLU A 35 6.69 -5.85 1.76
N THR A 36 7.17 -5.70 2.98
CA THR A 36 7.62 -4.40 3.47
C THR A 36 8.59 -3.77 2.47
N GLY A 37 8.37 -2.52 2.13
CA GLY A 37 9.22 -1.80 1.19
C GLY A 37 8.82 -1.91 -0.26
N THR A 38 7.76 -2.67 -0.57
CA THR A 38 7.31 -2.80 -1.95
C THR A 38 6.71 -1.49 -2.44
N ARG A 39 7.11 -1.08 -3.63
CA ARG A 39 6.63 0.15 -4.24
C ARG A 39 5.25 -0.06 -4.84
N GLY A 40 4.40 0.93 -4.72
CA GLY A 40 3.07 0.88 -5.31
C GLY A 40 2.60 2.25 -5.74
N VAL A 41 1.48 2.28 -6.44
CA VAL A 41 0.88 3.52 -6.95
C VAL A 41 -0.55 3.59 -6.44
N ILE A 42 -0.92 4.75 -5.92
CA ILE A 42 -2.29 4.97 -5.46
C ILE A 42 -3.20 5.11 -6.67
N THR A 43 -4.23 4.29 -6.75
CA THR A 43 -5.15 4.33 -7.86
C THR A 43 -6.51 4.91 -7.49
N MET A 44 -6.84 4.89 -6.19
CA MET A 44 -8.10 5.47 -5.72
C MET A 44 -7.98 5.76 -4.23
N ILE A 45 -8.70 6.77 -3.78
CA ILE A 45 -8.77 7.11 -2.36
C ILE A 45 -10.24 7.20 -2.01
N GLY A 46 -10.64 6.50 -0.97
CA GLY A 46 -12.04 6.50 -0.54
C GLY A 46 -12.16 6.45 0.96
N HIS A 47 -13.37 6.29 1.43
CA HIS A 47 -13.65 6.23 2.86
C HIS A 47 -14.41 4.94 3.16
N VAL A 48 -14.24 4.45 4.39
CA VAL A 48 -14.97 3.27 4.80
C VAL A 48 -16.44 3.60 4.95
N GLU A 49 -17.29 2.75 4.43
CA GLU A 49 -18.73 3.01 4.45
C GLU A 49 -19.25 3.14 5.86
N ASP A 50 -18.82 2.25 6.75
CA ASP A 50 -19.30 2.25 8.13
C ASP A 50 -18.58 3.28 9.01
N ASP A 51 -17.47 3.83 8.55
CA ASP A 51 -16.72 4.82 9.33
C ASP A 51 -16.12 5.83 8.34
N PRO A 52 -16.90 6.83 7.96
CA PRO A 52 -16.43 7.78 6.93
C PRO A 52 -15.26 8.64 7.36
N THR A 53 -14.87 8.61 8.64
CA THR A 53 -13.68 9.34 9.06
C THR A 53 -12.42 8.57 8.73
N ARG A 54 -12.52 7.31 8.33
CA ARG A 54 -11.37 6.49 8.04
C ARG A 54 -11.16 6.40 6.53
N THR A 55 -9.96 6.76 6.10
CA THR A 55 -9.63 6.75 4.67
C THR A 55 -8.98 5.42 4.29
N VAL A 56 -9.33 4.92 3.11
CA VAL A 56 -8.69 3.74 2.56
C VAL A 56 -8.06 4.13 1.24
N TRP A 57 -6.82 3.68 1.01
CA TRP A 57 -6.11 3.90 -0.22
C TRP A 57 -6.05 2.60 -1.00
N LEU A 58 -6.47 2.63 -2.28
CA LEU A 58 -6.31 1.47 -3.15
C LEU A 58 -4.98 1.63 -3.86
N VAL A 59 -4.09 0.69 -3.64
CA VAL A 59 -2.73 0.76 -4.13
C VAL A 59 -2.42 -0.46 -4.97
N ARG A 60 -1.84 -0.26 -6.13
CA ARG A 60 -1.37 -1.36 -6.95
C ARG A 60 0.12 -1.48 -6.73
N PHE A 61 0.53 -2.57 -6.11
CA PHE A 61 1.95 -2.80 -5.80
C PHE A 61 2.64 -3.50 -6.94
N GLU A 62 3.93 -3.22 -7.10
CA GLU A 62 4.74 -3.84 -8.15
C GLU A 62 5.16 -5.23 -7.71
N ASP A 63 5.23 -6.15 -8.66
CA ASP A 63 5.83 -7.45 -8.38
C ASP A 63 7.32 -7.36 -8.70
N LYS A 64 8.02 -8.50 -8.65
CA LYS A 64 9.46 -8.50 -8.87
C LYS A 64 9.83 -8.11 -10.29
N ASP A 65 8.90 -8.17 -11.22
CA ASP A 65 9.13 -7.76 -12.60
C ASP A 65 8.66 -6.33 -12.84
N ARG A 66 8.26 -5.64 -11.79
CA ARG A 66 7.76 -4.26 -11.83
C ARG A 66 6.41 -4.12 -12.52
N ASN A 67 5.66 -5.19 -12.60
CA ASN A 67 4.30 -5.14 -13.09
C ASN A 67 3.35 -4.82 -11.94
N LEU A 68 2.40 -3.95 -12.18
CA LEU A 68 1.45 -3.59 -11.13
C LEU A 68 0.41 -4.69 -10.97
N GLY A 69 0.15 -5.05 -9.73
CA GLY A 69 -0.86 -6.05 -9.42
C GLY A 69 -2.24 -5.44 -9.30
N ASN A 70 -3.16 -6.21 -8.74
CA ASN A 70 -4.53 -5.73 -8.52
C ASN A 70 -4.55 -4.70 -7.39
N PRO A 71 -5.53 -3.80 -7.37
CA PRO A 71 -5.63 -2.82 -6.30
C PRO A 71 -5.84 -3.50 -4.95
N VAL A 72 -5.14 -3.03 -3.93
CA VAL A 72 -5.22 -3.56 -2.58
C VAL A 72 -5.62 -2.41 -1.66
N GLY A 73 -6.64 -2.62 -0.82
CA GLY A 73 -7.07 -1.62 0.14
C GLY A 73 -6.08 -1.53 1.29
N CYS A 74 -5.59 -0.35 1.56
CA CYS A 74 -4.57 -0.12 2.59
C CYS A 74 -5.00 1.00 3.51
N TRP A 75 -4.61 0.89 4.77
CA TRP A 75 -4.79 1.95 5.75
C TRP A 75 -3.55 2.83 5.78
N VAL A 76 -3.64 4.00 6.39
CA VAL A 76 -2.51 4.91 6.47
C VAL A 76 -1.31 4.26 7.15
N GLU A 77 -1.55 3.42 8.14
CA GLU A 77 -0.47 2.76 8.87
C GLU A 77 0.23 1.67 8.06
N ASP A 78 -0.35 1.26 6.94
CA ASP A 78 0.24 0.25 6.08
C ASP A 78 1.17 0.85 5.04
N LEU A 79 1.24 2.16 4.94
CA LEU A 79 1.93 2.84 3.84
C LEU A 79 2.91 3.89 4.37
N VAL A 80 3.99 4.09 3.61
CA VAL A 80 4.94 5.19 3.88
C VAL A 80 5.28 5.86 2.57
N VAL A 81 5.70 7.12 2.63
CA VAL A 81 5.99 7.90 1.43
C VAL A 81 7.40 7.64 0.90
N GLU A 82 8.27 7.05 1.70
CA GLU A 82 9.63 6.75 1.28
C GLU A 82 9.98 5.33 1.66
N ALA A 83 10.81 4.71 0.85
CA ALA A 83 11.24 3.35 1.14
C ALA A 83 12.06 3.33 2.42
N LYS A 84 11.67 2.44 3.35
CA LYS A 84 12.36 2.38 4.61
C LYS A 84 13.81 2.05 4.47
N ARG A 85 14.16 1.31 3.46
CA ARG A 85 15.53 0.97 3.25
C ARG A 85 16.43 2.19 3.14
N GLY A 86 15.93 3.25 2.54
CA GLY A 86 16.72 4.43 2.43
C GLY A 86 17.06 5.04 3.76
N GLU A 87 16.16 4.90 4.71
CA GLU A 87 16.41 5.43 6.02
C GLU A 87 17.43 4.62 6.74
N LEU A 88 17.43 3.34 6.55
CA LEU A 88 18.35 2.51 7.26
C LEU A 88 19.76 2.74 6.82
N ILE A 89 19.95 3.06 5.57
CA ILE A 89 21.26 3.23 5.11
C ILE A 89 21.96 4.39 5.70
N LYS A 90 21.23 5.39 6.04
CA LYS A 90 21.87 6.55 6.48
C LYS A 90 22.39 6.49 7.80
N THR A 91 22.28 5.50 8.42
CA THR A 91 22.80 5.55 9.62
C THR A 91 24.06 5.41 9.51
N HIS A 92 24.44 5.44 8.99
CA HIS A 92 25.48 5.54 8.68
C HIS A 92 26.28 6.05 9.34
#